data_7656165abb09aa90b38530467aeeac39
#
_entry.id   7656165abb09aa90b38530467aeeac39
#
_cell.length_a   1.000
_cell.length_b   1.000
_cell.length_c   1.000
_cell.angle_alpha   90.00
_cell.angle_beta   90.00
_cell.angle_gamma   90.00
#
_symmetry.space_group_name_H-M   'P 1'
#
loop_
_entity.id
_entity.type
_entity.pdbx_description
1 polymer ?
#
loop_
_entity_poly.entity_id
_entity_poly.type
_entity_poly.pdbx_seq_one_letter_code
_entity_poly.pdbx_strand_id
1 'polypeptide(L)'
;SLAPSEMCIRDSYTAIELKDNPNISVILTGGIVTTNSFTLEGILGANLIENIHADLCFMSAKGFTMEEGLTDFNIYETELKRLLAKRTNKLIALLDHTKMGVISTASITSAENIDLLITDNKINKALYKKFQDAGLPVKVAE
;
A
#
# COMPACT_ATOMS: atom_id res chain seq x y z
N SER A 1 -15.01 26.24 6.54
CA SER A 1 -14.38 25.03 7.10
C SER A 1 -14.15 24.02 6.00
N LEU A 2 -12.97 23.45 5.95
CA LEU A 2 -12.68 22.35 5.04
C LEU A 2 -13.48 21.13 5.48
N ALA A 3 -14.07 20.41 4.51
CA ALA A 3 -14.66 19.12 4.79
C ALA A 3 -13.61 18.16 5.37
N PRO A 4 -13.97 17.30 6.35
CA PRO A 4 -13.04 16.32 6.88
C PRO A 4 -12.54 15.40 5.77
N SER A 5 -11.26 15.06 5.81
CA SER A 5 -10.72 14.04 4.92
C SER A 5 -11.25 12.68 5.30
N GLU A 6 -11.56 11.86 4.32
CA GLU A 6 -11.96 10.47 4.54
C GLU A 6 -10.76 9.56 4.36
N MET A 7 -10.56 8.64 5.30
CA MET A 7 -9.52 7.61 5.22
C MET A 7 -10.12 6.23 5.33
N CYS A 8 -9.96 5.43 4.30
CA CYS A 8 -10.30 4.01 4.31
C CYS A 8 -9.07 3.21 4.74
N ILE A 9 -9.19 2.49 5.83
CA ILE A 9 -8.05 1.87 6.51
C ILE A 9 -8.33 0.38 6.73
N ARG A 10 -7.33 -0.45 6.47
CA ARG A 10 -7.31 -1.87 6.82
C ARG A 10 -6.59 -2.15 8.14
N ASP A 11 -5.72 -1.26 8.54
CA ASP A 11 -4.91 -1.39 9.74
C ASP A 11 -5.66 -0.82 10.94
N SER A 12 -5.97 -1.68 11.91
CA SER A 12 -6.71 -1.29 13.09
C SER A 12 -5.94 -0.33 14.01
N TYR A 13 -4.62 -0.43 14.03
CA TYR A 13 -3.76 0.48 14.81
C TYR A 13 -3.81 1.90 14.26
N THR A 14 -3.68 2.05 12.96
CA THR A 14 -3.79 3.34 12.28
C THR A 14 -5.18 3.95 12.51
N ALA A 15 -6.23 3.13 12.49
CA ALA A 15 -7.58 3.59 12.77
C ALA A 15 -7.73 4.13 14.19
N ILE A 16 -7.14 3.46 15.18
CA ILE A 16 -7.16 3.90 16.59
C ILE A 16 -6.43 5.24 16.76
N GLU A 17 -5.26 5.39 16.13
CA GLU A 17 -4.48 6.63 16.19
C GLU A 17 -5.22 7.84 15.59
N LEU A 18 -6.01 7.61 14.56
CA LEU A 18 -6.66 8.68 13.81
C LEU A 18 -8.10 8.99 14.26
N LYS A 19 -8.76 8.09 14.99
CA LYS A 19 -10.19 8.20 15.34
C LYS A 19 -10.57 9.47 16.10
N ASP A 20 -9.64 10.03 16.85
CA ASP A 20 -9.88 11.21 17.68
C ASP A 20 -9.56 12.53 16.96
N ASN A 21 -9.11 12.48 15.71
CA ASN A 21 -8.85 13.67 14.91
C ASN A 21 -10.17 14.17 14.26
N PRO A 22 -10.65 15.37 14.64
CA PRO A 22 -11.95 15.88 14.16
C PRO A 22 -11.94 16.21 12.65
N ASN A 23 -10.78 16.29 12.04
CA ASN A 23 -10.63 16.59 10.60
C ASN A 23 -10.55 15.35 9.73
N ILE A 24 -10.65 14.16 10.32
CA ILE A 24 -10.54 12.87 9.60
C ILE A 24 -11.75 12.00 9.93
N SER A 25 -12.43 11.55 8.88
CA SER A 25 -13.42 10.47 9.00
C SER A 25 -12.74 9.15 8.68
N VAL A 26 -12.63 8.27 9.67
CA VAL A 26 -11.99 6.97 9.52
C VAL A 26 -13.02 5.92 9.12
N ILE A 27 -12.81 5.29 7.98
CA ILE A 27 -13.61 4.17 7.49
C ILE A 27 -12.77 2.90 7.62
N LEU A 28 -13.17 1.99 8.50
CA LEU A 28 -12.49 0.71 8.68
C LEU A 28 -13.15 -0.33 7.77
N THR A 29 -12.35 -1.02 6.96
CA THR A 29 -12.87 -1.92 5.91
C THR A 29 -13.67 -3.12 6.44
N GLY A 30 -13.48 -3.49 7.68
CA GLY A 30 -14.06 -4.71 8.25
C GLY A 30 -13.30 -5.97 7.81
N GLY A 31 -13.61 -7.08 8.47
CA GLY A 31 -12.96 -8.36 8.20
C GLY A 31 -12.47 -9.07 9.45
N ILE A 32 -11.59 -10.03 9.26
CA ILE A 32 -11.02 -10.86 10.32
C ILE A 32 -9.64 -10.32 10.69
N VAL A 33 -9.41 -10.14 11.99
CA VAL A 33 -8.07 -9.83 12.52
C VAL A 33 -7.33 -11.14 12.73
N THR A 34 -6.26 -11.35 12.03
CA THR A 34 -5.44 -12.56 12.14
C THR A 34 -4.39 -12.44 13.23
N THR A 35 -3.92 -13.56 13.73
CA THR A 35 -2.87 -13.62 14.77
C THR A 35 -1.60 -12.92 14.30
N ASN A 36 -1.04 -12.07 15.15
CA ASN A 36 0.16 -11.27 14.87
C ASN A 36 0.00 -10.26 13.72
N SER A 37 -1.22 -9.94 13.34
CA SER A 37 -1.52 -8.91 12.36
C SER A 37 -2.54 -7.93 12.92
N PHE A 38 -2.40 -6.66 12.54
CA PHE A 38 -3.38 -5.62 12.86
C PHE A 38 -4.24 -5.26 11.63
N THR A 39 -4.02 -5.96 10.52
CA THR A 39 -4.79 -5.77 9.30
C THR A 39 -6.05 -6.61 9.28
N LEU A 40 -7.08 -6.04 8.69
CA LEU A 40 -8.36 -6.70 8.47
C LEU A 40 -8.33 -7.43 7.13
N GLU A 41 -8.67 -8.70 7.15
CA GLU A 41 -8.68 -9.57 5.96
C GLU A 41 -10.09 -10.11 5.70
N GLY A 42 -10.36 -10.43 4.45
CA GLY A 42 -11.58 -11.11 4.04
C GLY A 42 -12.45 -10.34 3.06
N ILE A 43 -13.47 -11.03 2.57
CA ILE A 43 -14.35 -10.56 1.50
C ILE A 43 -15.19 -9.33 1.88
N LEU A 44 -15.44 -9.12 3.17
CA LEU A 44 -16.20 -7.95 3.64
C LEU A 44 -15.48 -6.64 3.32
N GLY A 45 -14.16 -6.64 3.44
CA GLY A 45 -13.36 -5.48 3.05
C GLY A 45 -13.38 -5.22 1.55
N ALA A 46 -13.41 -6.27 0.74
CA ALA A 46 -13.48 -6.16 -0.71
C ALA A 46 -14.74 -5.43 -1.18
N ASN A 47 -15.89 -5.76 -0.60
CA ASN A 47 -17.16 -5.12 -0.96
C ASN A 47 -17.15 -3.60 -0.74
N LEU A 48 -16.55 -3.15 0.34
CA LEU A 48 -16.39 -1.72 0.59
C LEU A 48 -15.45 -1.09 -0.45
N ILE A 49 -14.29 -1.68 -0.67
CA ILE A 49 -13.28 -1.16 -1.57
C ILE A 49 -13.77 -1.06 -3.01
N GLU A 50 -14.58 -2.03 -3.47
CA GLU A 50 -15.18 -2.00 -4.80
C GLU A 50 -16.07 -0.78 -5.05
N ASN A 51 -16.63 -0.21 -3.99
CA ASN A 51 -17.58 0.89 -4.07
C ASN A 51 -16.98 2.26 -3.71
N ILE A 52 -15.70 2.33 -3.40
CA ILE A 52 -15.01 3.58 -3.13
C ILE A 52 -14.07 3.95 -4.29
N HIS A 53 -13.72 5.22 -4.35
CA HIS A 53 -12.68 5.74 -5.23
C HIS A 53 -11.77 6.61 -4.40
N ALA A 54 -10.50 6.24 -4.29
CA ALA A 54 -9.52 6.95 -3.50
C ALA A 54 -8.68 7.88 -4.37
N ASP A 55 -8.37 9.06 -3.86
CA ASP A 55 -7.44 9.97 -4.52
C ASP A 55 -6.00 9.48 -4.38
N LEU A 56 -5.70 8.87 -3.23
CA LEU A 56 -4.37 8.46 -2.86
C LEU A 56 -4.41 7.16 -2.06
N CYS A 57 -3.57 6.22 -2.41
CA CYS A 57 -3.39 4.97 -1.69
C CYS A 57 -1.92 4.79 -1.29
N PHE A 58 -1.68 4.58 0.01
CA PHE A 58 -0.39 4.15 0.53
C PHE A 58 -0.40 2.63 0.70
N MET A 59 0.55 1.95 0.09
CA MET A 59 0.58 0.50 0.06
C MET A 59 1.95 -0.04 0.40
N SER A 60 2.02 -1.01 1.30
CA SER A 60 3.21 -1.82 1.55
C SER A 60 3.07 -3.19 0.89
N ALA A 61 4.20 -3.87 0.73
CA ALA A 61 4.27 -5.21 0.14
C ALA A 61 5.44 -5.99 0.74
N LYS A 62 5.52 -7.27 0.45
CA LYS A 62 6.61 -8.13 0.89
C LYS A 62 7.81 -8.10 -0.04
N GLY A 63 7.62 -7.69 -1.29
CA GLY A 63 8.70 -7.58 -2.25
C GLY A 63 8.38 -6.62 -3.39
N PHE A 64 9.45 -6.14 -4.01
CA PHE A 64 9.38 -5.27 -5.19
C PHE A 64 10.55 -5.50 -6.12
N THR A 65 10.26 -5.68 -7.39
CA THR A 65 11.20 -5.60 -8.51
C THR A 65 10.58 -4.81 -9.66
N MET A 66 11.41 -4.24 -10.54
CA MET A 66 10.88 -3.55 -11.72
C MET A 66 10.15 -4.51 -12.65
N GLU A 67 10.60 -5.75 -12.71
CA GLU A 67 10.06 -6.80 -13.59
C GLU A 67 8.70 -7.31 -13.10
N GLU A 68 8.55 -7.57 -11.81
CA GLU A 68 7.36 -8.16 -11.21
C GLU A 68 6.44 -7.15 -10.50
N GLY A 69 6.94 -5.95 -10.24
CA GLY A 69 6.20 -4.96 -9.47
C GLY A 69 6.10 -5.31 -7.99
N LEU A 70 5.00 -4.91 -7.36
CA LEU A 70 4.72 -5.23 -5.97
C LEU A 70 4.21 -6.66 -5.83
N THR A 71 4.77 -7.40 -4.88
CA THR A 71 4.39 -8.79 -4.60
C THR A 71 4.16 -9.00 -3.11
N ASP A 72 3.28 -9.94 -2.78
CA ASP A 72 2.98 -10.28 -1.39
C ASP A 72 2.87 -11.79 -1.20
N PHE A 73 2.90 -12.21 0.06
CA PHE A 73 2.85 -13.63 0.43
C PHE A 73 1.43 -14.18 0.55
N ASN A 74 0.53 -13.44 1.20
CA ASN A 74 -0.83 -13.87 1.50
C ASN A 74 -1.76 -13.56 0.32
N ILE A 75 -2.39 -14.59 -0.25
CA ILE A 75 -3.27 -14.44 -1.41
C ILE A 75 -4.48 -13.55 -1.11
N TYR A 76 -5.09 -13.71 0.06
CA TYR A 76 -6.26 -12.90 0.45
C TYR A 76 -5.91 -11.42 0.62
N GLU A 77 -4.78 -11.15 1.23
CA GLU A 77 -4.25 -9.80 1.36
C GLU A 77 -3.88 -9.21 0.00
N THR A 78 -3.30 -10.01 -0.87
CA THR A 78 -2.94 -9.61 -2.24
C THR A 78 -4.18 -9.22 -3.05
N GLU A 79 -5.27 -9.97 -2.95
CA GLU A 79 -6.51 -9.64 -3.65
C GLU A 79 -7.08 -8.29 -3.21
N LEU A 80 -7.09 -8.00 -1.91
CA LEU A 80 -7.52 -6.69 -1.40
C LEU A 80 -6.60 -5.57 -1.88
N LYS A 81 -5.29 -5.80 -1.90
CA LYS A 81 -4.32 -4.83 -2.41
C LYS A 81 -4.45 -4.58 -3.91
N ARG A 82 -4.71 -5.62 -4.70
CA ARG A 82 -5.02 -5.48 -6.13
C ARG A 82 -6.23 -4.58 -6.35
N LEU A 83 -7.27 -4.81 -5.58
CA LEU A 83 -8.50 -4.04 -5.67
C LEU A 83 -8.26 -2.57 -5.31
N LEU A 84 -7.55 -2.30 -4.21
CA LEU A 84 -7.15 -0.95 -3.81
C LEU A 84 -6.34 -0.24 -4.91
N ALA A 85 -5.37 -0.94 -5.50
CA ALA A 85 -4.56 -0.40 -6.58
C ALA A 85 -5.38 0.01 -7.80
N LYS A 86 -6.48 -0.71 -8.09
CA LYS A 86 -7.41 -0.37 -9.18
C LYS A 86 -8.37 0.78 -8.84
N ARG A 87 -8.62 1.01 -7.56
CA ARG A 87 -9.60 1.99 -7.08
C ARG A 87 -8.99 3.31 -6.62
N THR A 88 -7.71 3.52 -6.87
CA THR A 88 -7.02 4.76 -6.50
C THR A 88 -6.51 5.51 -7.73
N ASN A 89 -6.51 6.85 -7.64
CA ASN A 89 -5.92 7.70 -8.67
C ASN A 89 -4.39 7.65 -8.62
N LYS A 90 -3.82 7.67 -7.42
CA LYS A 90 -2.37 7.62 -7.21
C LYS A 90 -2.01 6.53 -6.22
N LEU A 91 -1.00 5.74 -6.56
CA LEU A 91 -0.47 4.68 -5.72
C LEU A 91 0.94 5.04 -5.26
N ILE A 92 1.10 5.13 -3.95
CA ILE A 92 2.39 5.36 -3.29
C ILE A 92 2.79 4.07 -2.59
N ALA A 93 3.89 3.47 -3.01
CA ALA A 93 4.45 2.30 -2.36
C ALA A 93 5.37 2.73 -1.20
N LEU A 94 5.14 2.18 -0.02
CA LEU A 94 5.96 2.37 1.18
C LEU A 94 6.70 1.08 1.48
N LEU A 95 7.98 1.01 1.16
CA LEU A 95 8.79 -0.20 1.29
C LEU A 95 10.14 0.13 1.90
N ASP A 96 10.52 -0.60 2.94
CA ASP A 96 11.90 -0.52 3.41
C ASP A 96 12.86 -1.25 2.45
N HIS A 97 14.16 -0.99 2.61
CA HIS A 97 15.19 -1.54 1.74
C HIS A 97 15.21 -3.07 1.67
N THR A 98 14.71 -3.76 2.69
CA THR A 98 14.70 -5.23 2.74
C THR A 98 13.72 -5.85 1.73
N LYS A 99 12.77 -5.07 1.23
CA LYS A 99 11.78 -5.51 0.24
C LYS A 99 12.27 -5.38 -1.21
N MET A 100 13.34 -4.62 -1.40
CA MET A 100 13.88 -4.35 -2.74
C MET A 100 14.61 -5.57 -3.30
N GLY A 101 14.29 -5.96 -4.53
CA GLY A 101 14.83 -7.14 -5.20
C GLY A 101 14.20 -8.46 -4.76
N VAL A 102 13.19 -8.42 -3.90
CA VAL A 102 12.47 -9.61 -3.43
C VAL A 102 11.22 -9.84 -4.26
N ILE A 103 10.99 -11.10 -4.65
CA ILE A 103 9.78 -11.54 -5.32
C ILE A 103 9.04 -12.49 -4.37
N SER A 104 7.82 -12.13 -3.98
CA SER A 104 6.97 -12.95 -3.15
C SER A 104 5.95 -13.75 -3.99
N THR A 105 5.07 -14.48 -3.35
CA THR A 105 4.22 -15.50 -3.96
C THR A 105 3.23 -14.96 -4.99
N ALA A 106 2.62 -13.82 -4.73
CA ALA A 106 1.52 -13.31 -5.55
C ALA A 106 1.74 -11.84 -5.93
N SER A 107 1.41 -11.49 -7.16
CA SER A 107 1.56 -10.13 -7.70
C SER A 107 0.40 -9.23 -7.30
N ILE A 108 0.70 -8.02 -6.86
CA ILE A 108 -0.28 -6.98 -6.56
C ILE A 108 -0.52 -6.13 -7.80
N THR A 109 0.52 -5.46 -8.28
CA THR A 109 0.47 -4.58 -9.44
C THR A 109 1.86 -4.41 -10.05
N SER A 110 1.91 -4.04 -11.32
CA SER A 110 3.17 -3.80 -12.02
C SER A 110 3.83 -2.49 -11.59
N ALA A 111 5.13 -2.37 -11.79
CA ALA A 111 5.90 -1.19 -11.42
C ALA A 111 5.41 0.09 -12.11
N GLU A 112 4.92 0.00 -13.34
CA GLU A 112 4.40 1.15 -14.10
C GLU A 112 3.16 1.79 -13.47
N ASN A 113 2.42 1.07 -12.62
CA ASN A 113 1.25 1.58 -11.91
C ASN A 113 1.59 2.28 -10.58
N ILE A 114 2.87 2.32 -10.20
CA ILE A 114 3.33 3.00 -9.00
C ILE A 114 3.69 4.43 -9.37
N ASP A 115 3.05 5.39 -8.72
CA ASP A 115 3.30 6.81 -8.96
C ASP A 115 4.50 7.34 -8.17
N LEU A 116 4.76 6.75 -7.00
CA LEU A 116 5.89 7.09 -6.15
C LEU A 116 6.28 5.90 -5.28
N LEU A 117 7.56 5.60 -5.21
CA LEU A 117 8.13 4.66 -4.25
C LEU A 117 8.87 5.44 -3.16
N ILE A 118 8.47 5.24 -1.90
CA ILE A 118 9.16 5.79 -0.74
C ILE A 118 9.87 4.66 -0.02
N THR A 119 11.17 4.83 0.19
CA THR A 119 12.01 3.86 0.90
C THR A 119 12.96 4.54 1.87
N ASP A 120 13.69 3.76 2.66
CA ASP A 120 14.68 4.27 3.61
C ASP A 120 16.05 4.49 2.95
N ASN A 121 16.97 5.11 3.70
CA ASN A 121 18.31 5.46 3.22
C ASN A 121 19.29 4.29 3.10
N LYS A 122 18.86 3.07 3.44
CA LYS A 122 19.66 1.85 3.29
C LYS A 122 19.46 1.16 1.95
N ILE A 123 18.66 1.73 1.08
CA ILE A 123 18.49 1.19 -0.27
C ILE A 123 19.82 1.06 -1.00
N ASN A 124 20.01 -0.05 -1.70
CA ASN A 124 21.20 -0.26 -2.55
C ASN A 124 21.24 0.80 -3.65
N LYS A 125 22.39 1.46 -3.80
CA LYS A 125 22.57 2.55 -4.76
C LYS A 125 22.37 2.11 -6.22
N ALA A 126 22.75 0.89 -6.54
CA ALA A 126 22.56 0.34 -7.89
C ALA A 126 21.07 0.11 -8.19
N LEU A 127 20.29 -0.38 -7.22
CA LEU A 127 18.84 -0.51 -7.34
C LEU A 127 18.15 0.85 -7.45
N TYR A 128 18.54 1.82 -6.63
CA TYR A 128 18.02 3.18 -6.69
C TYR A 128 18.20 3.78 -8.10
N LYS A 129 19.41 3.66 -8.64
CA LYS A 129 19.69 4.12 -10.00
C LYS A 129 18.86 3.37 -11.05
N LYS A 130 18.76 2.04 -10.93
CA LYS A 130 17.95 1.22 -11.83
C LYS A 130 16.50 1.69 -11.87
N PHE A 131 15.91 1.98 -10.71
CA PHE A 131 14.52 2.45 -10.62
C PHE A 131 14.36 3.82 -11.26
N GLN A 132 15.28 4.76 -10.99
CA GLN A 132 15.25 6.08 -11.60
C GLN A 132 15.40 6.02 -13.13
N ASP A 133 16.36 5.23 -13.63
CA ASP A 133 16.58 5.06 -15.06
C ASP A 133 15.38 4.43 -15.78
N ALA A 134 14.59 3.62 -15.07
CA ALA A 134 13.35 3.04 -15.57
C ALA A 134 12.14 3.99 -15.48
N GLY A 135 12.32 5.20 -14.96
CA GLY A 135 11.27 6.21 -14.86
C GLY A 135 10.37 6.08 -13.61
N LEU A 136 10.74 5.24 -12.64
CA LEU A 136 10.02 5.15 -11.37
C LEU A 136 10.45 6.28 -10.44
N PRO A 137 9.54 7.19 -10.03
CA PRO A 137 9.87 8.20 -9.01
C PRO A 137 10.16 7.53 -7.67
N VAL A 138 11.33 7.80 -7.10
CA VAL A 138 11.76 7.25 -5.81
C VAL A 138 12.11 8.38 -4.87
N LYS A 139 11.56 8.34 -3.66
CA LYS A 139 11.91 9.24 -2.57
C LYS A 139 12.54 8.44 -1.44
N VAL A 140 13.71 8.88 -0.99
CA VAL A 140 14.40 8.27 0.14
C VAL A 140 14.06 9.07 1.39
N ALA A 141 13.45 8.42 2.37
CA ALA A 141 13.18 9.00 3.68
C ALA A 141 14.45 8.97 4.55
N GLU A 142 14.66 10.04 5.25
CA GLU A 142 15.78 10.18 6.19
C GLU A 142 15.54 9.46 7.51
#